data_4512342e0c0aa6834832b724ee823cdf
#
_entry.id   4512342e0c0aa6834832b724ee823cdf
#
_cell.length_a   1.000
_cell.length_b   1.000
_cell.length_c   1.000
_cell.angle_alpha   90.00
_cell.angle_beta   90.00
_cell.angle_gamma   90.00
#
_symmetry.space_group_name_H-M   'P 1'
#
loop_
_entity.id
_entity.type
_entity.pdbx_description
1 polymer ?
#
loop_
_entity_poly.entity_id
_entity_poly.type
_entity_poly.pdbx_seq_one_letter_code
_entity_poly.pdbx_strand_id
1 'polypeptide(L)'
;MFLLAFFIISLIEIIAEYCEDKLVIWMTKPLILPFLILYYLKRSKKISGFFVVALLFSWIANLMFIQNTFHYIFYGVVFFLIYRILVIYIIVSKAQMPNSFPLILGSIPFISLYVIVTLYTYTILGNSVYLFMVQGIFTIFLGGFSLVNYVLTFNRQNALLLISTMFMAFNQFIFLLKYYYEQANILQAVAMILFILGQFLLTRYMITTEKDKHKYDFLIK
;
A
#
# COMPACT_ATOMS: atom_id res chain seq x y z
N MET A 1 7.53 -8.90 -20.10
CA MET A 1 6.53 -8.05 -20.78
C MET A 1 5.65 -7.30 -19.76
N PHE A 2 4.79 -7.95 -18.95
CA PHE A 2 3.87 -7.24 -18.01
C PHE A 2 4.56 -6.33 -16.98
N LEU A 3 5.71 -6.73 -16.42
CA LEU A 3 6.45 -5.90 -15.48
C LEU A 3 7.01 -4.64 -16.14
N LEU A 4 7.48 -4.75 -17.36
CA LEU A 4 8.00 -3.60 -18.13
C LEU A 4 6.85 -2.64 -18.48
N ALA A 5 5.71 -3.17 -18.93
CA ALA A 5 4.51 -2.37 -19.18
C ALA A 5 4.02 -1.66 -17.91
N PHE A 6 4.01 -2.35 -16.74
CA PHE A 6 3.69 -1.75 -15.46
C PHE A 6 4.58 -0.53 -15.16
N PHE A 7 5.91 -0.65 -15.30
CA PHE A 7 6.80 0.47 -14.99
C PHE A 7 6.72 1.61 -16.03
N ILE A 8 6.55 1.31 -17.32
CA ILE A 8 6.38 2.34 -18.33
C ILE A 8 5.10 3.14 -18.08
N ILE A 9 3.96 2.47 -17.89
CA ILE A 9 2.68 3.12 -17.62
C ILE A 9 2.75 3.91 -16.30
N SER A 10 3.41 3.36 -15.27
CA SER A 10 3.62 4.05 -13.99
C SER A 10 4.45 5.32 -14.14
N LEU A 11 5.49 5.30 -14.99
CA LEU A 11 6.31 6.48 -15.24
C LEU A 11 5.51 7.58 -15.94
N ILE A 12 4.72 7.20 -16.96
CA ILE A 12 3.85 8.13 -17.68
C ILE A 12 2.84 8.75 -16.71
N GLU A 13 2.22 7.93 -15.84
CA GLU A 13 1.28 8.40 -14.83
C GLU A 13 1.91 9.40 -13.84
N ILE A 14 3.12 9.12 -13.34
CA ILE A 14 3.83 10.03 -12.42
C ILE A 14 4.06 11.40 -13.09
N ILE A 15 4.46 11.40 -14.36
CA ILE A 15 4.64 12.64 -15.12
C ILE A 15 3.31 13.35 -15.35
N ALA A 16 2.25 12.61 -15.67
CA ALA A 16 0.91 13.15 -15.87
C ALA A 16 0.34 13.78 -14.59
N GLU A 17 0.56 13.16 -13.43
CA GLU A 17 0.17 13.72 -12.13
C GLU A 17 0.96 15.00 -11.80
N TYR A 18 2.24 15.05 -12.14
CA TYR A 18 3.05 16.26 -11.98
C TYR A 18 2.60 17.41 -12.88
N CYS A 19 2.24 17.10 -14.13
CA CYS A 19 1.75 18.06 -15.12
C CYS A 19 0.25 18.35 -15.01
N GLU A 20 -0.49 17.67 -14.13
CA GLU A 20 -1.96 17.75 -14.01
C GLU A 20 -2.73 17.42 -15.30
N ASP A 21 -2.16 16.59 -16.17
CA ASP A 21 -2.81 16.18 -17.41
C ASP A 21 -3.90 15.14 -17.14
N LYS A 22 -5.13 15.63 -16.94
CA LYS A 22 -6.29 14.81 -16.62
C LYS A 22 -6.57 13.74 -17.68
N LEU A 23 -6.32 14.01 -18.94
CA LEU A 23 -6.58 13.05 -20.02
C LEU A 23 -5.63 11.85 -19.92
N VAL A 24 -4.33 12.12 -19.74
CA VAL A 24 -3.33 11.05 -19.58
C VAL A 24 -3.57 10.28 -18.29
N ILE A 25 -3.92 10.94 -17.17
CA ILE A 25 -4.27 10.30 -15.89
C ILE A 25 -5.45 9.33 -16.08
N TRP A 26 -6.51 9.73 -16.78
CA TRP A 26 -7.66 8.87 -17.07
C TRP A 26 -7.31 7.65 -17.92
N MET A 27 -6.30 7.74 -18.77
CA MET A 27 -5.85 6.63 -19.61
C MET A 27 -4.88 5.68 -18.89
N THR A 28 -3.98 6.21 -18.08
CA THR A 28 -2.87 5.44 -17.48
C THR A 28 -3.20 4.85 -16.12
N LYS A 29 -3.83 5.59 -15.23
CA LYS A 29 -4.18 5.15 -13.87
C LYS A 29 -4.99 3.84 -13.81
N PRO A 30 -6.01 3.63 -14.67
CA PRO A 30 -6.74 2.37 -14.72
C PRO A 30 -5.90 1.15 -15.11
N LEU A 31 -4.79 1.35 -15.80
CA LEU A 31 -3.96 0.25 -16.33
C LEU A 31 -2.90 -0.24 -15.34
N ILE A 32 -2.46 0.58 -14.40
CA ILE A 32 -1.33 0.28 -13.50
C ILE A 32 -1.56 -1.04 -12.75
N LEU A 33 -2.63 -1.12 -11.96
CA LEU A 33 -2.88 -2.32 -11.14
C LEU A 33 -3.27 -3.56 -11.94
N PRO A 34 -4.05 -3.51 -13.03
CA PRO A 34 -4.24 -4.66 -13.89
C PRO A 34 -2.93 -5.26 -14.41
N PHE A 35 -1.96 -4.44 -14.86
CA PHE A 35 -0.65 -4.96 -15.27
C PHE A 35 0.13 -5.58 -14.11
N LEU A 36 0.01 -5.04 -12.90
CA LEU A 36 0.59 -5.63 -11.70
C LEU A 36 -0.07 -6.97 -11.33
N ILE A 37 -1.40 -7.07 -11.44
CA ILE A 37 -2.15 -8.33 -11.25
C ILE A 37 -1.69 -9.37 -12.26
N LEU A 38 -1.62 -9.03 -13.55
CA LEU A 38 -1.15 -9.93 -14.60
C LEU A 38 0.30 -10.38 -14.35
N TYR A 39 1.16 -9.48 -13.87
CA TYR A 39 2.51 -9.85 -13.45
C TYR A 39 2.51 -10.84 -12.30
N TYR A 40 1.69 -10.62 -11.26
CA TYR A 40 1.52 -11.53 -10.14
C TYR A 40 1.05 -12.92 -10.60
N LEU A 41 -0.04 -12.98 -11.38
CA LEU A 41 -0.61 -14.23 -11.90
C LEU A 41 0.40 -15.04 -12.71
N LYS A 42 1.23 -14.36 -13.51
CA LYS A 42 2.26 -15.05 -14.32
C LYS A 42 3.47 -15.53 -13.52
N ARG A 43 3.80 -14.88 -12.40
CA ARG A 43 5.02 -15.16 -11.63
C ARG A 43 4.78 -15.98 -10.36
N SER A 44 3.59 -15.96 -9.83
CA SER A 44 3.21 -16.77 -8.67
C SER A 44 3.07 -18.25 -9.08
N LYS A 45 3.61 -19.14 -8.25
CA LYS A 45 3.42 -20.60 -8.39
C LYS A 45 2.14 -21.08 -7.71
N LYS A 46 1.69 -20.36 -6.66
CA LYS A 46 0.45 -20.67 -5.92
C LYS A 46 -0.33 -19.36 -5.74
N ILE A 47 -1.25 -19.12 -6.67
CA ILE A 47 -2.03 -17.88 -6.72
C ILE A 47 -2.90 -17.78 -5.47
N SER A 48 -2.77 -16.68 -4.72
CA SER A 48 -3.66 -16.34 -3.63
C SER A 48 -4.84 -15.51 -4.17
N GLY A 49 -6.03 -16.10 -4.21
CA GLY A 49 -7.25 -15.39 -4.63
C GLY A 49 -7.54 -14.16 -3.77
N PHE A 50 -7.33 -14.25 -2.45
CA PHE A 50 -7.47 -13.10 -1.53
C PHE A 50 -6.56 -11.93 -1.89
N PHE A 51 -5.33 -12.20 -2.35
CA PHE A 51 -4.41 -11.14 -2.75
C PHE A 51 -4.86 -10.47 -4.07
N VAL A 52 -5.36 -11.23 -5.02
CA VAL A 52 -5.94 -10.67 -6.25
C VAL A 52 -7.15 -9.80 -5.92
N VAL A 53 -8.04 -10.26 -5.06
CA VAL A 53 -9.19 -9.48 -4.59
C VAL A 53 -8.75 -8.21 -3.87
N ALA A 54 -7.71 -8.27 -3.02
CA ALA A 54 -7.15 -7.10 -2.38
C ALA A 54 -6.64 -6.08 -3.43
N LEU A 55 -5.88 -6.52 -4.44
CA LEU A 55 -5.41 -5.63 -5.50
C LEU A 55 -6.57 -5.02 -6.32
N LEU A 56 -7.67 -5.75 -6.51
CA LEU A 56 -8.87 -5.21 -7.17
C LEU A 56 -9.53 -4.11 -6.33
N PHE A 57 -9.63 -4.25 -5.00
CA PHE A 57 -10.11 -3.18 -4.13
C PHE A 57 -9.20 -1.94 -4.18
N SER A 58 -7.88 -2.15 -4.19
CA SER A 58 -6.91 -1.06 -4.37
C SER A 58 -7.06 -0.39 -5.75
N TRP A 59 -7.36 -1.16 -6.79
CA TRP A 59 -7.63 -0.65 -8.13
C TRP A 59 -8.88 0.25 -8.16
N ILE A 60 -9.99 -0.23 -7.61
CA ILE A 60 -11.24 0.56 -7.52
C ILE A 60 -10.99 1.84 -6.72
N ALA A 61 -10.28 1.77 -5.59
CA ALA A 61 -9.91 2.95 -4.81
C ALA A 61 -9.13 3.98 -5.63
N ASN A 62 -8.15 3.52 -6.42
CA ASN A 62 -7.37 4.40 -7.29
C ASN A 62 -8.20 5.07 -8.39
N LEU A 63 -9.20 4.37 -8.95
CA LEU A 63 -10.13 4.95 -9.91
C LEU A 63 -10.99 6.04 -9.28
N MET A 64 -11.46 5.83 -8.04
CA MET A 64 -12.23 6.83 -7.30
C MET A 64 -11.41 8.11 -7.07
N PHE A 65 -10.12 7.99 -6.79
CA PHE A 65 -9.25 9.16 -6.58
C PHE A 65 -9.01 10.04 -7.82
N ILE A 66 -9.35 9.58 -9.04
CA ILE A 66 -9.23 10.40 -10.26
C ILE A 66 -10.20 11.60 -10.22
N GLN A 67 -11.39 11.41 -9.69
CA GLN A 67 -12.45 12.42 -9.71
C GLN A 67 -12.24 13.59 -8.74
N ASN A 68 -11.35 13.46 -7.76
CA ASN A 68 -10.96 14.49 -6.78
C ASN A 68 -12.14 15.25 -6.11
N THR A 69 -13.35 14.66 -6.06
CA THR A 69 -14.50 15.21 -5.32
C THR A 69 -14.69 14.48 -4.00
N PHE A 70 -15.25 15.16 -2.99
CA PHE A 70 -15.38 14.61 -1.63
C PHE A 70 -16.03 13.22 -1.60
N HIS A 71 -17.11 13.00 -2.34
CA HIS A 71 -17.79 11.69 -2.37
C HIS A 71 -16.90 10.57 -2.95
N TYR A 72 -16.22 10.84 -4.06
CA TYR A 72 -15.32 9.85 -4.67
C TYR A 72 -14.11 9.57 -3.81
N ILE A 73 -13.55 10.58 -3.18
CA ILE A 73 -12.45 10.42 -2.23
C ILE A 73 -12.89 9.56 -1.04
N PHE A 74 -14.07 9.82 -0.47
CA PHE A 74 -14.61 9.03 0.63
C PHE A 74 -14.75 7.54 0.24
N TYR A 75 -15.39 7.24 -0.89
CA TYR A 75 -15.50 5.86 -1.38
C TYR A 75 -14.12 5.25 -1.67
N GLY A 76 -13.21 6.00 -2.28
CA GLY A 76 -11.85 5.55 -2.52
C GLY A 76 -11.14 5.13 -1.23
N VAL A 77 -11.26 5.93 -0.17
CA VAL A 77 -10.69 5.63 1.16
C VAL A 77 -11.33 4.38 1.78
N VAL A 78 -12.65 4.18 1.61
CA VAL A 78 -13.34 2.96 2.10
C VAL A 78 -12.84 1.72 1.36
N PHE A 79 -12.73 1.76 0.02
CA PHE A 79 -12.18 0.64 -0.75
C PHE A 79 -10.73 0.36 -0.39
N PHE A 80 -9.95 1.41 -0.15
CA PHE A 80 -8.56 1.26 0.28
C PHE A 80 -8.44 0.67 1.70
N LEU A 81 -9.41 0.95 2.58
CA LEU A 81 -9.52 0.31 3.90
C LEU A 81 -9.77 -1.19 3.77
N ILE A 82 -10.71 -1.60 2.91
CA ILE A 82 -10.98 -3.02 2.64
C ILE A 82 -9.74 -3.72 2.10
N TYR A 83 -9.06 -3.10 1.13
CA TYR A 83 -7.78 -3.57 0.63
C TYR A 83 -6.79 -3.83 1.76
N ARG A 84 -6.64 -2.88 2.68
CA ARG A 84 -5.69 -2.95 3.79
C ARG A 84 -6.03 -4.07 4.77
N ILE A 85 -7.30 -4.24 5.11
CA ILE A 85 -7.79 -5.35 5.96
C ILE A 85 -7.44 -6.70 5.32
N LEU A 86 -7.70 -6.87 4.03
CA LEU A 86 -7.36 -8.08 3.29
C LEU A 86 -5.85 -8.35 3.28
N VAL A 87 -5.03 -7.31 3.06
CA VAL A 87 -3.57 -7.43 3.09
C VAL A 87 -3.09 -7.86 4.47
N ILE A 88 -3.60 -7.27 5.55
CA ILE A 88 -3.26 -7.65 6.92
C ILE A 88 -3.62 -9.12 7.17
N TYR A 89 -4.84 -9.52 6.82
CA TYR A 89 -5.28 -10.91 6.95
C TYR A 89 -4.34 -11.89 6.25
N ILE A 90 -3.94 -11.58 5.02
CA ILE A 90 -3.03 -12.42 4.24
C ILE A 90 -1.64 -12.49 4.88
N ILE A 91 -1.11 -11.35 5.33
CA ILE A 91 0.23 -11.28 5.91
C ILE A 91 0.27 -12.05 7.23
N VAL A 92 -0.70 -11.82 8.12
CA VAL A 92 -0.82 -12.50 9.41
C VAL A 92 -1.01 -14.02 9.23
N SER A 93 -1.75 -14.45 8.20
CA SER A 93 -1.91 -15.88 7.90
C SER A 93 -0.65 -16.56 7.36
N LYS A 94 0.31 -15.80 6.85
CA LYS A 94 1.55 -16.34 6.23
C LYS A 94 2.80 -16.17 7.09
N ALA A 95 2.88 -15.12 7.89
CA ALA A 95 4.01 -14.82 8.77
C ALA A 95 3.72 -15.26 10.20
N GLN A 96 4.75 -15.46 10.98
CA GLN A 96 4.60 -15.76 12.42
C GLN A 96 4.19 -14.48 13.16
N MET A 97 3.17 -14.59 14.00
CA MET A 97 2.78 -13.51 14.90
C MET A 97 3.87 -13.31 15.96
N PRO A 98 4.47 -12.13 16.06
CA PRO A 98 5.39 -11.83 17.16
C PRO A 98 4.62 -11.74 18.49
N ASN A 99 5.35 -11.91 19.59
CA ASN A 99 4.80 -11.68 20.91
C ASN A 99 4.27 -10.23 21.05
N SER A 100 3.29 -10.02 21.93
CA SER A 100 2.63 -8.72 22.12
C SER A 100 3.62 -7.60 22.49
N PHE A 101 4.60 -7.87 23.34
CA PHE A 101 5.57 -6.87 23.78
C PHE A 101 6.45 -6.32 22.64
N PRO A 102 7.15 -7.16 21.84
CA PRO A 102 7.85 -6.67 20.66
C PRO A 102 6.94 -5.93 19.67
N LEU A 103 5.70 -6.41 19.47
CA LEU A 103 4.75 -5.78 18.55
C LEU A 103 4.41 -4.35 18.97
N ILE A 104 4.13 -4.13 20.28
CA ILE A 104 3.88 -2.79 20.83
C ILE A 104 5.11 -1.91 20.64
N LEU A 105 6.29 -2.41 20.99
CA LEU A 105 7.54 -1.66 20.84
C LEU A 105 7.83 -1.26 19.38
N GLY A 106 7.64 -2.19 18.44
CA GLY A 106 7.82 -1.93 17.02
C GLY A 106 6.74 -1.00 16.42
N SER A 107 5.59 -0.86 17.09
CA SER A 107 4.54 0.06 16.65
C SER A 107 4.79 1.51 17.10
N ILE A 108 5.65 1.77 18.10
CA ILE A 108 5.92 3.11 18.63
C ILE A 108 6.30 4.14 17.56
N PRO A 109 7.24 3.88 16.62
CA PRO A 109 7.60 4.83 15.59
C PRO A 109 6.40 5.24 14.71
N PHE A 110 5.53 4.28 14.41
CA PHE A 110 4.34 4.54 13.60
C PHE A 110 3.27 5.29 14.39
N ILE A 111 3.07 4.97 15.67
CA ILE A 111 2.17 5.71 16.56
C ILE A 111 2.60 7.17 16.68
N SER A 112 3.89 7.43 16.98
CA SER A 112 4.40 8.80 17.13
C SER A 112 4.23 9.59 15.84
N LEU A 113 4.52 9.00 14.68
CA LEU A 113 4.31 9.64 13.39
C LEU A 113 2.82 9.97 13.16
N TYR A 114 1.91 9.04 13.45
CA TYR A 114 0.47 9.28 13.33
C TYR A 114 -0.05 10.35 14.27
N VAL A 115 0.39 10.36 15.52
CA VAL A 115 0.03 11.40 16.50
C VAL A 115 0.47 12.78 16.01
N ILE A 116 1.73 12.90 15.58
CA ILE A 116 2.26 14.15 15.06
C ILE A 116 1.42 14.65 13.88
N VAL A 117 1.19 13.80 12.86
CA VAL A 117 0.42 14.19 11.69
C VAL A 117 -1.02 14.54 12.04
N THR A 118 -1.67 13.76 12.92
CA THR A 118 -3.05 14.06 13.36
C THR A 118 -3.14 15.42 14.04
N LEU A 119 -2.20 15.75 14.92
CA LEU A 119 -2.18 17.05 15.63
C LEU A 119 -2.07 18.20 14.64
N TYR A 120 -1.23 18.08 13.60
CA TYR A 120 -1.08 19.13 12.59
C TYR A 120 -2.26 19.23 11.62
N THR A 121 -2.96 18.13 11.34
CA THR A 121 -4.01 18.10 10.31
C THR A 121 -5.44 18.07 10.87
N TYR A 122 -5.60 18.04 12.19
CA TYR A 122 -6.89 17.92 12.86
C TYR A 122 -7.91 18.98 12.42
N THR A 123 -7.47 20.23 12.35
CA THR A 123 -8.32 21.39 11.97
C THR A 123 -8.80 21.31 10.52
N ILE A 124 -8.04 20.66 9.63
CA ILE A 124 -8.31 20.59 8.20
C ILE A 124 -9.20 19.39 7.87
N LEU A 125 -8.96 18.27 8.53
CA LEU A 125 -9.69 17.03 8.29
C LEU A 125 -11.16 17.10 8.74
N GLY A 126 -11.50 17.97 9.70
CA GLY A 126 -12.85 18.06 10.25
C GLY A 126 -13.39 16.68 10.59
N ASN A 127 -14.59 16.33 10.09
CA ASN A 127 -15.20 15.02 10.33
C ASN A 127 -14.45 13.84 9.65
N SER A 128 -13.59 14.10 8.66
CA SER A 128 -12.80 13.05 8.01
C SER A 128 -11.67 12.51 8.87
N VAL A 129 -11.37 13.15 10.01
CA VAL A 129 -10.36 12.69 10.97
C VAL A 129 -10.63 11.27 11.47
N TYR A 130 -11.89 10.89 11.66
CA TYR A 130 -12.24 9.53 12.11
C TYR A 130 -11.85 8.46 11.10
N LEU A 131 -12.07 8.72 9.82
CA LEU A 131 -11.69 7.79 8.75
C LEU A 131 -10.17 7.67 8.63
N PHE A 132 -9.46 8.78 8.81
CA PHE A 132 -8.00 8.79 8.88
C PHE A 132 -7.47 8.01 10.09
N MET A 133 -8.06 8.18 11.27
CA MET A 133 -7.69 7.42 12.49
C MET A 133 -7.90 5.91 12.29
N VAL A 134 -9.04 5.49 11.74
CA VAL A 134 -9.30 4.08 11.45
C VAL A 134 -8.24 3.52 10.50
N GLN A 135 -7.93 4.22 9.42
CA GLN A 135 -6.86 3.85 8.52
C GLN A 135 -5.49 3.79 9.23
N GLY A 136 -5.26 4.72 10.15
CA GLY A 136 -4.05 4.81 10.97
C GLY A 136 -3.82 3.56 11.80
N ILE A 137 -4.84 3.05 12.49
CA ILE A 137 -4.75 1.84 13.31
C ILE A 137 -4.21 0.66 12.49
N PHE A 138 -4.75 0.44 11.29
CA PHE A 138 -4.29 -0.64 10.41
C PHE A 138 -2.86 -0.41 9.88
N THR A 139 -2.48 0.84 9.64
CA THR A 139 -1.11 1.17 9.20
C THR A 139 -0.10 1.01 10.32
N ILE A 140 -0.43 1.43 11.54
CA ILE A 140 0.40 1.26 12.74
C ILE A 140 0.61 -0.23 13.00
N PHE A 141 -0.46 -1.03 12.97
CA PHE A 141 -0.37 -2.47 13.16
C PHE A 141 0.53 -3.11 12.11
N LEU A 142 0.30 -2.85 10.83
CA LEU A 142 1.06 -3.45 9.74
C LEU A 142 2.53 -2.99 9.74
N GLY A 143 2.78 -1.73 10.06
CA GLY A 143 4.11 -1.17 10.21
C GLY A 143 4.87 -1.81 11.38
N GLY A 144 4.27 -1.85 12.56
CA GLY A 144 4.85 -2.50 13.73
C GLY A 144 5.11 -3.98 13.52
N PHE A 145 4.13 -4.70 12.94
CA PHE A 145 4.26 -6.10 12.60
C PHE A 145 5.43 -6.36 11.63
N SER A 146 5.55 -5.57 10.58
CA SER A 146 6.60 -5.73 9.56
C SER A 146 7.98 -5.40 10.13
N LEU A 147 8.08 -4.37 10.97
CA LEU A 147 9.32 -3.97 11.63
C LEU A 147 9.82 -5.05 12.59
N VAL A 148 8.94 -5.57 13.43
CA VAL A 148 9.31 -6.63 14.40
C VAL A 148 9.74 -7.91 13.69
N ASN A 149 8.99 -8.35 12.68
CA ASN A 149 9.37 -9.53 11.93
C ASN A 149 10.71 -9.34 11.22
N TYR A 150 11.01 -8.13 10.74
CA TYR A 150 12.32 -7.84 10.14
C TYR A 150 13.45 -7.87 11.17
N VAL A 151 13.25 -7.30 12.35
CA VAL A 151 14.25 -7.28 13.42
C VAL A 151 14.50 -8.68 13.99
N LEU A 152 13.44 -9.47 14.20
CA LEU A 152 13.56 -10.82 14.77
C LEU A 152 14.12 -11.83 13.77
N THR A 153 13.76 -11.71 12.51
CA THR A 153 14.20 -12.61 11.44
C THR A 153 14.66 -11.81 10.24
N PHE A 154 15.95 -11.46 10.26
CA PHE A 154 16.60 -10.67 9.21
C PHE A 154 16.67 -11.47 7.91
N ASN A 155 15.64 -11.36 7.08
CA ASN A 155 15.57 -12.01 5.79
C ASN A 155 15.02 -11.08 4.70
N ARG A 156 15.25 -11.46 3.44
CA ARG A 156 14.83 -10.66 2.28
C ARG A 156 13.31 -10.47 2.20
N GLN A 157 12.53 -11.43 2.64
CA GLN A 157 11.07 -11.34 2.59
C GLN A 157 10.55 -10.30 3.57
N ASN A 158 11.02 -10.33 4.81
CA ASN A 158 10.64 -9.36 5.83
C ASN A 158 11.13 -7.95 5.47
N ALA A 159 12.31 -7.83 4.81
CA ALA A 159 12.76 -6.54 4.26
C ALA A 159 11.80 -5.99 3.20
N LEU A 160 11.35 -6.83 2.25
CA LEU A 160 10.38 -6.42 1.24
C LEU A 160 9.05 -5.98 1.86
N LEU A 161 8.58 -6.71 2.88
CA LEU A 161 7.37 -6.35 3.62
C LEU A 161 7.54 -5.01 4.34
N LEU A 162 8.63 -4.83 5.10
CA LEU A 162 8.89 -3.60 5.84
C LEU A 162 8.95 -2.39 4.90
N ILE A 163 9.75 -2.45 3.83
CA ILE A 163 9.89 -1.32 2.89
C ILE A 163 8.54 -1.02 2.21
N SER A 164 7.79 -2.06 1.82
CA SER A 164 6.44 -1.88 1.25
C SER A 164 5.50 -1.16 2.23
N THR A 165 5.46 -1.59 3.49
CA THR A 165 4.59 -0.98 4.51
C THR A 165 5.01 0.45 4.85
N MET A 166 6.31 0.75 4.87
CA MET A 166 6.81 2.12 5.02
C MET A 166 6.35 3.01 3.86
N PHE A 167 6.49 2.57 2.61
CA PHE A 167 6.00 3.34 1.46
C PHE A 167 4.49 3.58 1.53
N MET A 168 3.70 2.59 1.94
CA MET A 168 2.26 2.75 2.11
C MET A 168 1.91 3.73 3.24
N ALA A 169 2.66 3.72 4.34
CA ALA A 169 2.48 4.67 5.44
C ALA A 169 2.82 6.09 5.00
N PHE A 170 3.98 6.29 4.36
CA PHE A 170 4.38 7.60 3.82
C PHE A 170 3.40 8.11 2.77
N ASN A 171 2.91 7.24 1.87
CA ASN A 171 1.88 7.61 0.90
C ASN A 171 0.63 8.20 1.56
N GLN A 172 0.19 7.63 2.67
CA GLN A 172 -0.96 8.15 3.41
C GLN A 172 -0.71 9.55 3.99
N PHE A 173 0.52 9.84 4.45
CA PHE A 173 0.89 11.17 4.93
C PHE A 173 0.99 12.19 3.81
N ILE A 174 1.62 11.82 2.69
CA ILE A 174 1.70 12.70 1.51
C ILE A 174 0.31 13.03 0.99
N PHE A 175 -0.60 12.04 0.96
CA PHE A 175 -1.99 12.26 0.56
C PHE A 175 -2.70 13.29 1.46
N LEU A 176 -2.43 13.29 2.78
CA LEU A 176 -2.95 14.32 3.68
C LEU A 176 -2.32 15.69 3.47
N LEU A 177 -0.99 15.73 3.29
CA LEU A 177 -0.28 16.97 3.03
C LEU A 177 -0.77 17.68 1.76
N LYS A 178 -1.21 16.91 0.76
CA LYS A 178 -1.85 17.46 -0.45
C LYS A 178 -3.09 18.30 -0.11
N TYR A 179 -3.89 17.86 0.84
CA TYR A 179 -5.06 18.65 1.28
C TYR A 179 -4.67 19.97 1.97
N TYR A 180 -3.45 20.02 2.54
CA TYR A 180 -2.92 21.22 3.19
C TYR A 180 -2.35 22.22 2.20
N TYR A 181 -1.67 21.71 1.16
CA TYR A 181 -0.94 22.49 0.16
C TYR A 181 -1.58 22.28 -1.21
N GLU A 182 -2.71 22.93 -1.46
CA GLU A 182 -3.54 22.75 -2.67
C GLU A 182 -2.80 22.90 -4.02
N GLN A 183 -1.61 23.50 -4.04
CA GLN A 183 -0.87 23.80 -5.27
C GLN A 183 0.42 22.97 -5.46
N ALA A 184 0.65 21.97 -4.67
CA ALA A 184 1.90 21.20 -4.79
C ALA A 184 1.73 19.94 -5.63
N ASN A 185 1.76 20.06 -6.98
CA ASN A 185 1.74 18.95 -7.94
C ASN A 185 2.81 17.90 -7.63
N ILE A 186 3.92 18.33 -7.05
CA ILE A 186 5.00 17.45 -6.60
C ILE A 186 4.53 16.45 -5.55
N LEU A 187 3.63 16.84 -4.65
CA LEU A 187 3.10 15.92 -3.62
C LEU A 187 2.28 14.78 -4.25
N GLN A 188 1.53 15.11 -5.30
CA GLN A 188 0.75 14.09 -6.02
C GLN A 188 1.66 13.09 -6.75
N ALA A 189 2.69 13.59 -7.43
CA ALA A 189 3.68 12.73 -8.08
C ALA A 189 4.42 11.85 -7.06
N VAL A 190 4.83 12.42 -5.92
CA VAL A 190 5.49 11.67 -4.83
C VAL A 190 4.55 10.61 -4.24
N ALA A 191 3.27 10.95 -3.99
CA ALA A 191 2.28 9.99 -3.53
C ALA A 191 2.15 8.82 -4.51
N MET A 192 2.13 9.12 -5.81
CA MET A 192 2.03 8.08 -6.85
C MET A 192 3.26 7.18 -6.91
N ILE A 193 4.47 7.76 -6.77
CA ILE A 193 5.72 6.98 -6.67
C ILE A 193 5.66 6.01 -5.47
N LEU A 194 5.31 6.52 -4.29
CA LEU A 194 5.22 5.70 -3.08
C LEU A 194 4.18 4.60 -3.19
N PHE A 195 3.03 4.91 -3.79
CA PHE A 195 1.99 3.93 -4.07
C PHE A 195 2.47 2.81 -4.99
N ILE A 196 3.05 3.15 -6.14
CA ILE A 196 3.54 2.21 -7.14
C ILE A 196 4.62 1.29 -6.55
N LEU A 197 5.61 1.88 -5.87
CA LEU A 197 6.70 1.12 -5.24
C LEU A 197 6.17 0.24 -4.11
N GLY A 198 5.27 0.75 -3.26
CA GLY A 198 4.65 0.00 -2.19
C GLY A 198 3.88 -1.22 -2.71
N GLN A 199 3.04 -1.05 -3.73
CA GLN A 199 2.27 -2.13 -4.35
C GLN A 199 3.18 -3.16 -5.04
N PHE A 200 4.21 -2.70 -5.73
CA PHE A 200 5.17 -3.59 -6.37
C PHE A 200 5.95 -4.44 -5.35
N LEU A 201 6.46 -3.82 -4.28
CA LEU A 201 7.21 -4.54 -3.25
C LEU A 201 6.35 -5.53 -2.48
N LEU A 202 5.09 -5.17 -2.18
CA LEU A 202 4.14 -6.10 -1.59
C LEU A 202 3.85 -7.29 -2.50
N THR A 203 3.69 -7.04 -3.79
CA THR A 203 3.53 -8.12 -4.79
C THR A 203 4.76 -9.02 -4.84
N ARG A 204 5.96 -8.45 -4.76
CA ARG A 204 7.21 -9.23 -4.69
C ARG A 204 7.32 -10.04 -3.40
N TYR A 205 6.92 -9.48 -2.26
CA TYR A 205 6.81 -10.21 -0.99
C TYR A 205 5.89 -11.43 -1.14
N MET A 206 4.70 -11.26 -1.71
CA MET A 206 3.75 -12.34 -1.93
C MET A 206 4.34 -13.45 -2.79
N ILE A 207 4.95 -13.11 -3.93
CA ILE A 207 5.57 -14.09 -4.86
C ILE A 207 6.71 -14.86 -4.16
N THR A 208 7.52 -14.20 -3.34
CA THR A 208 8.65 -14.87 -2.66
C THR A 208 8.18 -15.80 -1.55
N THR A 209 7.21 -15.37 -0.74
CA THR A 209 6.64 -16.17 0.35
C THR A 209 5.93 -17.43 -0.18
N GLU A 210 5.28 -17.34 -1.32
CA GLU A 210 4.60 -18.49 -1.95
C GLU A 210 5.59 -19.51 -2.52
N LYS A 211 6.75 -19.06 -3.02
CA LYS A 211 7.81 -19.95 -3.52
C LYS A 211 8.44 -20.78 -2.41
N ASP A 212 8.67 -20.21 -1.25
CA ASP A 212 9.33 -20.91 -0.16
C ASP A 212 8.41 -21.95 0.48
N LYS A 213 7.13 -21.66 0.68
CA LYS A 213 6.16 -22.69 1.11
C LYS A 213 6.14 -23.90 0.17
N HIS A 214 6.21 -23.68 -1.13
CA HIS A 214 6.23 -24.79 -2.10
C HIS A 214 7.53 -25.61 -2.01
N LYS A 215 8.65 -25.03 -1.64
CA LYS A 215 9.91 -25.74 -1.44
C LYS A 215 9.86 -26.68 -0.21
N TYR A 216 9.21 -26.24 0.87
CA TYR A 216 9.03 -27.07 2.07
C TYR A 216 8.01 -28.18 1.87
N ASP A 217 6.91 -27.94 1.16
CA ASP A 217 5.92 -28.98 0.83
C ASP A 217 6.51 -30.11 -0.03
N PHE A 218 7.57 -29.86 -0.80
CA PHE A 218 8.28 -30.86 -1.62
C PHE A 218 9.30 -31.69 -0.82
N LEU A 219 9.82 -31.15 0.29
CA LEU A 219 10.81 -31.84 1.14
C LEU A 219 10.15 -32.74 2.21
N ILE A 220 8.84 -32.61 2.43
CA ILE A 220 8.07 -33.39 3.42
C ILE A 220 7.30 -34.55 2.76
N LYS A 221 7.29 -34.64 1.43
CA LYS A 221 6.76 -35.79 0.67
C LYS A 221 7.92 -36.71 0.25
#